data_96bf9d8e645aaa76165675f3213b8064
#
_entry.id   96bf9d8e645aaa76165675f3213b8064
#
_cell.length_a   1.000
_cell.length_b   1.000
_cell.length_c   1.000
_cell.angle_alpha   90.00
_cell.angle_beta   90.00
_cell.angle_gamma   90.00
#
_symmetry.space_group_name_H-M   'P 1'
#
loop_
_entity.id
_entity.type
_entity.pdbx_description
1 polymer ?
#
loop_
_entity_poly.entity_id
_entity_poly.type
_entity_poly.pdbx_seq_one_letter_code
_entity_poly.pdbx_strand_id
1 'polypeptide(L)'
;RHPVLVGFLIWSLAHIPPNGDVVSLILFGGMGLLALAGIPVLDRRARRRLGDAEWVAVRAQTSVVPFLALVEGRARLRADRDFWLWTGVGLAFYAWFLLQGHRLLIGVDPLAWL
;
A
#
# COMPACT_ATOMS: atom_id res chain seq x y z
N ARG A 1 0.15 -1.30 -9.78
CA ARG A 1 -1.18 -1.93 -9.56
C ARG A 1 -1.42 -2.14 -8.08
N HIS A 2 -2.70 -2.15 -7.67
CA HIS A 2 -3.18 -2.51 -6.33
C HIS A 2 -2.52 -1.73 -5.17
N PRO A 3 -2.47 -0.37 -5.23
CA PRO A 3 -1.76 0.43 -4.21
C PRO A 3 -2.32 0.20 -2.80
N VAL A 4 -3.61 -0.06 -2.67
CA VAL A 4 -4.25 -0.35 -1.37
C VAL A 4 -3.70 -1.64 -0.76
N LEU A 5 -3.59 -2.72 -1.55
CA LEU A 5 -3.03 -3.99 -1.04
C LEU A 5 -1.54 -3.85 -0.69
N VAL A 6 -0.79 -3.11 -1.50
CA VAL A 6 0.63 -2.82 -1.21
C VAL A 6 0.75 -1.98 0.07
N GLY A 7 -0.11 -0.98 0.25
CA GLY A 7 -0.18 -0.19 1.48
C GLY A 7 -0.49 -1.05 2.71
N PHE A 8 -1.49 -1.94 2.61
CA PHE A 8 -1.81 -2.90 3.68
C PHE A 8 -0.64 -3.85 3.99
N LEU A 9 0.05 -4.33 2.98
CA LEU A 9 1.23 -5.20 3.19
C LEU A 9 2.34 -4.45 3.94
N ILE A 10 2.68 -3.24 3.51
CA ILE A 10 3.70 -2.41 4.16
C ILE A 10 3.29 -2.10 5.60
N TRP A 11 2.03 -1.69 5.81
CA TRP A 11 1.48 -1.41 7.13
C TRP A 11 1.55 -2.65 8.04
N SER A 12 1.12 -3.82 7.56
CA SER A 12 1.19 -5.07 8.32
C SER A 12 2.63 -5.42 8.72
N LEU A 13 3.56 -5.36 7.77
CA LEU A 13 4.97 -5.67 8.02
C LEU A 13 5.60 -4.69 9.02
N ALA A 14 5.24 -3.41 8.97
CA ALA A 14 5.75 -2.40 9.90
C ALA A 14 5.24 -2.59 11.33
N HIS A 15 4.07 -3.25 11.50
CA HIS A 15 3.48 -3.47 12.82
C HIS A 15 3.91 -4.79 13.49
N ILE A 16 4.51 -5.73 12.76
CA ILE A 16 4.99 -7.00 13.33
C ILE A 16 6.14 -6.79 14.33
N PRO A 17 7.23 -6.06 14.02
CA PRO A 17 8.38 -5.95 14.91
C PRO A 17 8.07 -5.30 16.27
N PRO A 18 7.31 -4.18 16.35
CA PRO A 18 7.01 -3.54 17.63
C PRO A 18 5.96 -4.29 18.47
N ASN A 19 5.21 -5.21 17.86
CA ASN A 19 4.14 -5.97 18.51
C ASN A 19 4.49 -7.46 18.50
N GLY A 20 5.38 -7.91 19.36
CA GLY A 20 5.93 -9.26 19.37
C GLY A 20 5.03 -10.35 19.96
N ASP A 21 3.77 -10.04 20.31
CA ASP A 21 2.84 -11.00 20.88
C ASP A 21 2.10 -11.83 19.79
N VAL A 22 1.59 -12.99 20.18
CA VAL A 22 0.93 -13.93 19.25
C VAL A 22 -0.33 -13.34 18.59
N VAL A 23 -1.10 -12.55 19.34
CA VAL A 23 -2.35 -11.95 18.81
C VAL A 23 -2.03 -10.95 17.72
N SER A 24 -1.05 -10.09 17.95
CA SER A 24 -0.55 -9.12 16.98
C SER A 24 0.05 -9.81 15.74
N LEU A 25 0.79 -10.90 15.94
CA LEU A 25 1.33 -11.69 14.83
C LEU A 25 0.22 -12.31 13.98
N ILE A 26 -0.82 -12.86 14.58
CA ILE A 26 -1.99 -13.39 13.86
C ILE A 26 -2.71 -12.26 13.11
N LEU A 27 -2.94 -11.11 13.75
CA LEU A 27 -3.64 -9.98 13.15
C LEU A 27 -2.84 -9.40 11.98
N PHE A 28 -1.64 -8.93 12.22
CA PHE A 28 -0.83 -8.26 11.19
C PHE A 28 -0.30 -9.26 10.16
N GLY A 29 0.11 -10.45 10.56
CA GLY A 29 0.49 -11.53 9.65
C GLY A 29 -0.67 -11.95 8.75
N GLY A 30 -1.87 -12.13 9.31
CA GLY A 30 -3.09 -12.44 8.57
C GLY A 30 -3.46 -11.36 7.56
N MET A 31 -3.40 -10.08 7.95
CA MET A 31 -3.64 -8.94 7.06
C MET A 31 -2.60 -8.88 5.92
N GLY A 32 -1.33 -9.10 6.22
CA GLY A 32 -0.27 -9.17 5.22
C GLY A 32 -0.48 -10.31 4.22
N LEU A 33 -0.82 -11.51 4.69
CA LEU A 33 -1.14 -12.65 3.85
C LEU A 33 -2.37 -12.40 2.98
N LEU A 34 -3.42 -11.79 3.54
CA LEU A 34 -4.62 -11.39 2.80
C LEU A 34 -4.27 -10.40 1.68
N ALA A 35 -3.42 -9.42 1.96
CA ALA A 35 -2.95 -8.46 0.96
C ALA A 35 -2.16 -9.15 -0.16
N LEU A 36 -1.22 -10.04 0.18
CA LEU A 36 -0.45 -10.82 -0.80
C LEU A 36 -1.34 -11.71 -1.66
N ALA A 37 -2.27 -12.44 -1.05
CA ALA A 37 -3.21 -13.31 -1.77
C ALA A 37 -4.21 -12.51 -2.64
N GLY A 38 -4.55 -11.30 -2.21
CA GLY A 38 -5.45 -10.39 -2.93
C GLY A 38 -4.89 -9.92 -4.28
N ILE A 39 -3.58 -9.73 -4.40
CA ILE A 39 -2.92 -9.26 -5.63
C ILE A 39 -3.25 -10.17 -6.84
N PRO A 40 -2.94 -11.47 -6.83
CA PRO A 40 -3.26 -12.33 -7.96
C PRO A 40 -4.76 -12.53 -8.18
N VAL A 41 -5.56 -12.42 -7.14
CA VAL A 41 -7.03 -12.49 -7.27
C VAL A 41 -7.55 -11.28 -8.03
N LEU A 42 -7.11 -10.07 -7.68
CA LEU A 42 -7.51 -8.85 -8.37
C LEU A 42 -6.94 -8.77 -9.80
N ASP A 43 -5.74 -9.26 -10.05
CA ASP A 43 -5.16 -9.39 -11.38
C ASP A 43 -6.04 -10.30 -12.26
N ARG A 44 -6.45 -11.46 -11.74
CA ARG A 44 -7.36 -12.38 -12.46
C ARG A 44 -8.73 -11.75 -12.75
N ARG A 45 -9.29 -11.01 -11.79
CA ARG A 45 -10.57 -10.29 -11.98
C ARG A 45 -10.43 -9.20 -13.04
N ALA A 46 -9.34 -8.40 -12.99
CA ALA A 46 -9.06 -7.37 -13.97
C ALA A 46 -8.93 -7.97 -15.39
N ARG A 47 -8.15 -9.06 -15.54
CA ARG A 47 -8.01 -9.77 -16.82
C ARG A 47 -9.34 -10.27 -17.37
N ARG A 48 -10.22 -10.85 -16.53
CA ARG A 48 -11.56 -11.30 -16.95
C ARG A 48 -12.45 -10.14 -17.41
N ARG A 49 -12.30 -8.96 -16.79
CA ARG A 49 -13.11 -7.77 -17.11
C ARG A 49 -12.64 -7.08 -18.37
N LEU A 50 -11.34 -6.94 -18.55
CA LEU A 50 -10.71 -6.20 -19.64
C LEU A 50 -10.53 -7.07 -20.93
N GLY A 51 -10.41 -8.38 -20.75
CA GLY A 51 -9.95 -9.28 -21.80
C GLY A 51 -8.42 -9.34 -21.87
N ASP A 52 -7.93 -10.37 -22.59
CA ASP A 52 -6.49 -10.67 -22.61
C ASP A 52 -5.63 -9.58 -23.25
N ALA A 53 -6.09 -9.01 -24.37
CA ALA A 53 -5.31 -8.01 -25.08
C ALA A 53 -5.13 -6.71 -24.27
N GLU A 54 -6.21 -6.18 -23.71
CA GLU A 54 -6.15 -4.95 -22.89
C GLU A 54 -5.41 -5.20 -21.59
N TRP A 55 -5.59 -6.37 -20.98
CA TRP A 55 -4.85 -6.75 -19.77
C TRP A 55 -3.33 -6.80 -19.99
N VAL A 56 -2.87 -7.33 -21.13
CA VAL A 56 -1.44 -7.33 -21.50
C VAL A 56 -0.93 -5.89 -21.62
N ALA A 57 -1.67 -4.99 -22.26
CA ALA A 57 -1.31 -3.58 -22.40
C ALA A 57 -1.21 -2.88 -21.03
N VAL A 58 -2.17 -3.11 -20.13
CA VAL A 58 -2.14 -2.55 -18.77
C VAL A 58 -0.93 -3.08 -17.98
N ARG A 59 -0.66 -4.38 -18.07
CA ARG A 59 0.51 -4.98 -17.39
C ARG A 59 1.84 -4.42 -17.89
N ALA A 60 1.96 -4.17 -19.18
CA ALA A 60 3.17 -3.61 -19.78
C ALA A 60 3.54 -2.25 -19.17
N GLN A 61 2.55 -1.42 -18.81
CA GLN A 61 2.75 -0.07 -18.31
C GLN A 61 2.65 0.06 -16.77
N THR A 62 2.40 -1.03 -16.05
CA THR A 62 2.20 -0.98 -14.61
C THR A 62 3.02 -2.04 -13.86
N SER A 63 3.24 -1.83 -12.56
CA SER A 63 3.88 -2.80 -11.67
C SER A 63 3.09 -2.96 -10.37
N VAL A 64 3.21 -4.11 -9.71
CA VAL A 64 2.77 -4.31 -8.32
C VAL A 64 3.76 -3.65 -7.37
N VAL A 65 5.06 -3.79 -7.65
CA VAL A 65 6.10 -3.11 -6.87
C VAL A 65 6.01 -1.60 -7.12
N PRO A 66 5.87 -0.79 -6.05
CA PRO A 66 5.78 0.66 -6.18
C PRO A 66 6.95 1.24 -6.98
N PHE A 67 6.65 2.16 -7.87
CA PHE A 67 7.60 2.90 -8.70
C PHE A 67 8.41 2.07 -9.72
N LEU A 68 8.40 0.74 -9.67
CA LEU A 68 9.22 -0.10 -10.57
C LEU A 68 8.95 0.19 -12.05
N ALA A 69 7.68 0.33 -12.47
CA ALA A 69 7.35 0.66 -13.86
C ALA A 69 7.86 2.05 -14.29
N LEU A 70 8.01 3.00 -13.36
CA LEU A 70 8.61 4.31 -13.62
C LEU A 70 10.12 4.20 -13.80
N VAL A 71 10.79 3.47 -12.90
CA VAL A 71 12.24 3.24 -12.97
C VAL A 71 12.63 2.51 -14.25
N GLU A 72 11.81 1.55 -14.68
CA GLU A 72 12.01 0.82 -15.95
C GLU A 72 11.58 1.62 -17.19
N GLY A 73 11.10 2.85 -17.04
CA GLY A 73 10.67 3.69 -18.16
C GLY A 73 9.38 3.23 -18.86
N ARG A 74 8.66 2.25 -18.29
CA ARG A 74 7.40 1.70 -18.85
C ARG A 74 6.19 2.56 -18.53
N ALA A 75 6.27 3.39 -17.51
CA ALA A 75 5.24 4.32 -17.10
C ALA A 75 5.78 5.75 -16.99
N ARG A 76 4.88 6.75 -17.07
CA ARG A 76 5.20 8.15 -16.82
C ARG A 76 4.34 8.67 -15.70
N LEU A 77 4.92 9.39 -14.76
CA LEU A 77 4.20 10.06 -13.70
C LEU A 77 3.51 11.30 -14.27
N ARG A 78 2.20 11.38 -14.16
CA ARG A 78 1.45 12.62 -14.40
C ARG A 78 1.37 13.36 -13.08
N ALA A 79 2.33 14.25 -12.85
CA ALA A 79 2.38 15.10 -11.67
C ALA A 79 1.60 16.41 -11.92
N ASP A 80 0.27 16.27 -12.13
CA ASP A 80 -0.65 17.39 -12.25
C ASP A 80 -1.00 17.99 -10.87
N ARG A 81 -1.84 19.05 -10.89
CA ARG A 81 -2.26 19.73 -9.66
C ARG A 81 -2.93 18.79 -8.65
N ASP A 82 -3.79 17.90 -9.14
CA ASP A 82 -4.53 16.97 -8.28
C ASP A 82 -3.59 15.94 -7.64
N PHE A 83 -2.61 15.45 -8.39
CA PHE A 83 -1.55 14.59 -7.84
C PHE A 83 -0.84 15.25 -6.66
N TRP A 84 -0.40 16.51 -6.81
CA TRP A 84 0.31 17.22 -5.74
C TRP A 84 -0.59 17.55 -4.55
N LEU A 85 -1.84 17.94 -4.82
CA LEU A 85 -2.82 18.22 -3.78
C LEU A 85 -3.07 16.98 -2.91
N TRP A 86 -3.42 15.86 -3.53
CA TRP A 86 -3.72 14.63 -2.78
C TRP A 86 -2.50 14.01 -2.13
N THR A 87 -1.33 14.12 -2.74
CA THR A 87 -0.06 13.73 -2.11
C THR A 87 0.22 14.58 -0.87
N GLY A 88 0.05 15.90 -0.95
CA GLY A 88 0.21 16.80 0.18
C GLY A 88 -0.77 16.51 1.31
N VAL A 89 -2.05 16.32 1.00
CA VAL A 89 -3.08 15.94 1.98
C VAL A 89 -2.73 14.61 2.65
N GLY A 90 -2.33 13.61 1.87
CA GLY A 90 -1.93 12.30 2.40
C GLY A 90 -0.72 12.36 3.32
N LEU A 91 0.31 13.12 2.93
CA LEU A 91 1.50 13.31 3.76
C LEU A 91 1.20 14.10 5.04
N ALA A 92 0.37 15.14 4.97
CA ALA A 92 -0.04 15.91 6.14
C ALA A 92 -0.85 15.04 7.12
N PHE A 93 -1.78 14.26 6.59
CA PHE A 93 -2.55 13.30 7.40
C PHE A 93 -1.64 12.24 8.03
N TYR A 94 -0.72 11.66 7.26
CA TYR A 94 0.23 10.68 7.77
C TYR A 94 1.11 11.26 8.89
N ALA A 95 1.66 12.46 8.69
CA ALA A 95 2.48 13.13 9.70
C ALA A 95 1.67 13.42 10.98
N TRP A 96 0.46 13.96 10.84
CA TRP A 96 -0.42 14.19 11.98
C TRP A 96 -0.74 12.87 12.70
N PHE A 97 -1.10 11.82 11.96
CA PHE A 97 -1.45 10.53 12.53
C PHE A 97 -0.26 9.90 13.26
N LEU A 98 0.94 9.94 12.67
CA LEU A 98 2.16 9.41 13.27
C LEU A 98 2.54 10.16 14.56
N LEU A 99 2.45 11.49 14.55
CA LEU A 99 2.90 12.33 15.66
C LEU A 99 1.89 12.41 16.80
N GLN A 100 0.60 12.35 16.51
CA GLN A 100 -0.46 12.57 17.50
C GLN A 100 -1.66 11.65 17.38
N GLY A 101 -2.16 11.41 16.17
CA GLY A 101 -3.41 10.69 15.95
C GLY A 101 -3.35 9.26 16.44
N HIS A 102 -2.23 8.58 16.26
CA HIS A 102 -2.03 7.21 16.73
C HIS A 102 -2.15 7.12 18.26
N ARG A 103 -1.49 8.02 18.99
CA ARG A 103 -1.60 8.09 20.45
C ARG A 103 -3.01 8.45 20.93
N LEU A 104 -3.64 9.41 20.25
CA LEU A 104 -4.99 9.86 20.62
C LEU A 104 -6.08 8.81 20.38
N LEU A 105 -5.99 8.08 19.27
CA LEU A 105 -7.04 7.15 18.84
C LEU A 105 -6.79 5.71 19.29
N ILE A 106 -5.53 5.30 19.40
CA ILE A 106 -5.13 3.92 19.69
C ILE A 106 -4.51 3.80 21.09
N GLY A 107 -4.05 4.92 21.68
CA GLY A 107 -3.44 4.94 23.00
C GLY A 107 -1.96 4.54 23.03
N VAL A 108 -1.33 4.30 21.88
CA VAL A 108 0.08 3.91 21.76
C VAL A 108 0.84 4.98 20.98
N ASP A 109 2.02 5.36 21.48
CA ASP A 109 2.92 6.26 20.76
C ASP A 109 3.86 5.44 19.86
N PRO A 110 3.75 5.53 18.53
CA PRO A 110 4.58 4.73 17.62
C PRO A 110 6.05 5.17 17.61
N LEU A 111 6.37 6.32 18.18
CA LEU A 111 7.72 6.87 18.26
C LEU A 111 8.36 6.73 19.65
N ALA A 112 7.69 6.12 20.62
CA ALA A 112 8.16 6.02 22.00
C ALA A 112 9.47 5.20 22.16
N TRP A 113 9.87 4.48 21.12
CA TRP A 113 11.08 3.63 21.12
C TRP A 113 12.23 4.18 20.24
N LEU A 114 12.05 5.37 19.65
CA LEU A 114 13.09 6.10 18.93
C LEU A 114 13.85 7.04 19.85
#